data_28099af71a721be10531b2e9fe96bf03
#
_entry.id   28099af71a721be10531b2e9fe96bf03
#
_cell.length_a   1.000
_cell.length_b   1.000
_cell.length_c   1.000
_cell.angle_alpha   90.00
_cell.angle_beta   90.00
_cell.angle_gamma   90.00
#
_symmetry.space_group_name_H-M   'P 1'
#
loop_
_entity.id
_entity.type
_entity.pdbx_description
1 polymer ?
#
loop_
_entity_poly.entity_id
_entity_poly.type
_entity_poly.pdbx_seq_one_letter_code
_entity_poly.pdbx_strand_id
1 'polypeptide(L)'
;MTGGSASGGPPIGPAIGPTGINIKDVVDVVNEKTMVFKGLTVPVRIECDPETKEFEIYVETPSTASLLLKELGIEKGSGSGMEQKIGNLSLEQIQNVARAKKEVFLDKAFKASVKTVLGTALSIGATVEGEDPRVIQERIDSGQYDDRIKEEV
;
A
#
# COMPACT_ATOMS: atom_id res chain seq x y z
N MET A 1 -0.56 0.08 11.33
CA MET A 1 -1.81 -0.40 11.98
C MET A 1 -2.89 -0.65 10.95
N THR A 2 -3.92 -1.43 11.28
CA THR A 2 -5.02 -1.71 10.35
C THR A 2 -5.95 -0.50 10.25
N GLY A 3 -6.20 -0.03 9.04
CA GLY A 3 -7.06 1.14 8.80
C GLY A 3 -8.48 0.95 9.32
N GLY A 4 -9.02 1.96 9.98
CA GLY A 4 -10.36 1.96 10.58
C GLY A 4 -10.52 1.02 11.79
N SER A 5 -9.44 0.49 12.35
CA SER A 5 -9.46 -0.43 13.51
C SER A 5 -8.38 -0.07 14.54
N ALA A 6 -8.00 1.19 14.62
CA ALA A 6 -7.10 1.67 15.66
C ALA A 6 -7.79 1.57 17.03
N SER A 7 -7.04 1.17 18.04
CA SER A 7 -7.49 1.08 19.43
C SER A 7 -6.49 1.77 20.37
N GLY A 8 -6.95 2.16 21.56
CA GLY A 8 -6.08 2.77 22.58
C GLY A 8 -5.06 1.83 23.22
N GLY A 9 -5.00 0.58 22.76
CA GLY A 9 -3.98 -0.40 23.14
C GLY A 9 -2.64 -0.18 22.42
N PRO A 10 -1.67 -1.10 22.58
CA PRO A 10 -0.42 -1.03 21.85
C PRO A 10 -0.65 -1.02 20.31
N PRO A 11 0.08 -0.21 19.53
CA PRO A 11 1.22 0.64 19.94
C PRO A 11 0.85 2.08 20.38
N ILE A 12 -0.41 2.52 20.26
CA ILE A 12 -0.81 3.92 20.47
C ILE A 12 -0.73 4.31 21.96
N GLY A 13 -1.35 3.51 22.84
CA GLY A 13 -1.44 3.79 24.27
C GLY A 13 -0.08 4.05 24.92
N PRO A 14 0.90 3.14 24.82
CA PRO A 14 2.21 3.34 25.41
C PRO A 14 3.00 4.52 24.81
N ALA A 15 2.78 4.83 23.54
CA ALA A 15 3.47 5.93 22.84
C ALA A 15 2.93 7.30 23.25
N ILE A 16 1.63 7.43 23.46
CA ILE A 16 0.95 8.70 23.73
C ILE A 16 0.70 8.91 25.22
N GLY A 17 0.56 7.84 26.00
CA GLY A 17 0.29 7.91 27.43
C GLY A 17 1.18 8.89 28.22
N PRO A 18 2.52 8.89 28.02
CA PRO A 18 3.40 9.83 28.69
C PRO A 18 3.20 11.31 28.34
N THR A 19 2.60 11.61 27.20
CA THR A 19 2.38 12.99 26.72
C THR A 19 1.15 13.67 27.39
N GLY A 20 0.31 12.89 28.07
CA GLY A 20 -0.92 13.40 28.71
C GLY A 20 -2.01 13.83 27.73
N ILE A 21 -1.90 13.44 26.46
CA ILE A 21 -2.92 13.67 25.43
C ILE A 21 -4.02 12.60 25.56
N ASN A 22 -5.25 12.99 25.28
CA ASN A 22 -6.37 12.06 25.31
C ASN A 22 -6.25 10.99 24.21
N ILE A 23 -5.98 9.76 24.61
CA ILE A 23 -5.80 8.62 23.69
C ILE A 23 -7.06 8.39 22.84
N LYS A 24 -8.25 8.64 23.36
CA LYS A 24 -9.50 8.49 22.61
C LYS A 24 -9.57 9.42 21.41
N ASP A 25 -9.26 10.69 21.60
CA ASP A 25 -9.33 11.69 20.54
C ASP A 25 -8.34 11.34 19.41
N VAL A 26 -7.15 10.87 19.77
CA VAL A 26 -6.15 10.40 18.79
C VAL A 26 -6.64 9.18 18.03
N VAL A 27 -7.20 8.20 18.71
CA VAL A 27 -7.75 6.98 18.11
C VAL A 27 -8.91 7.30 17.15
N ASP A 28 -9.80 8.20 17.54
CA ASP A 28 -10.95 8.59 16.72
C ASP A 28 -10.50 9.28 15.43
N VAL A 29 -9.56 10.22 15.51
CA VAL A 29 -8.99 10.89 14.33
C VAL A 29 -8.18 9.93 13.45
N VAL A 30 -7.43 9.01 14.04
CA VAL A 30 -6.72 7.98 13.28
C VAL A 30 -7.71 7.09 12.53
N ASN A 31 -8.77 6.64 13.18
CA ASN A 31 -9.80 5.81 12.53
C ASN A 31 -10.50 6.57 11.41
N GLU A 32 -10.86 7.83 11.63
CA GLU A 32 -11.48 8.67 10.61
C GLU A 32 -10.58 8.83 9.37
N LYS A 33 -9.32 9.23 9.57
CA LYS A 33 -8.35 9.42 8.47
C LYS A 33 -7.98 8.12 7.76
N THR A 34 -8.00 6.98 8.45
CA THR A 34 -7.67 5.67 7.88
C THR A 34 -8.88 4.88 7.39
N MET A 35 -10.09 5.42 7.51
CA MET A 35 -11.33 4.75 7.08
C MET A 35 -11.31 4.39 5.59
N VAL A 36 -10.70 5.24 4.76
CA VAL A 36 -10.51 5.01 3.31
C VAL A 36 -9.70 3.74 3.04
N PHE A 37 -8.81 3.38 3.96
CA PHE A 37 -7.92 2.21 3.88
C PHE A 37 -8.37 1.05 4.78
N LYS A 38 -9.66 0.95 5.06
CA LYS A 38 -10.22 -0.09 5.93
C LYS A 38 -9.77 -1.49 5.49
N GLY A 39 -9.23 -2.26 6.44
CA GLY A 39 -8.72 -3.62 6.20
C GLY A 39 -7.30 -3.69 5.65
N LEU A 40 -6.67 -2.56 5.34
CA LEU A 40 -5.27 -2.49 4.93
C LEU A 40 -4.37 -2.12 6.10
N THR A 41 -3.15 -2.64 6.09
CA THR A 41 -2.11 -2.16 7.00
C THR A 41 -1.54 -0.85 6.48
N VAL A 42 -1.78 0.22 7.22
CA VAL A 42 -1.37 1.58 6.87
C VAL A 42 -0.34 2.06 7.88
N PRO A 43 0.81 2.60 7.44
CA PRO A 43 1.71 3.34 8.31
C PRO A 43 1.03 4.65 8.74
N VAL A 44 1.03 4.91 10.03
CA VAL A 44 0.51 6.16 10.60
C VAL A 44 1.58 6.77 11.47
N ARG A 45 1.94 8.01 11.17
CA ARG A 45 2.86 8.81 11.95
C ARG A 45 2.05 9.79 12.80
N ILE A 46 2.28 9.77 14.10
CA ILE A 46 1.62 10.65 15.06
C ILE A 46 2.71 11.53 15.66
N GLU A 47 2.58 12.84 15.46
CA GLU A 47 3.44 13.84 16.08
C GLU A 47 2.66 14.48 17.23
N CYS A 48 3.21 14.41 18.42
CA CYS A 48 2.59 14.93 19.64
C CYS A 48 3.49 15.97 20.27
N ASP A 49 2.92 17.11 20.65
CA ASP A 49 3.59 18.11 21.45
C ASP A 49 3.16 17.95 22.92
N PRO A 50 4.06 17.59 23.83
CA PRO A 50 3.72 17.41 25.23
C PRO A 50 3.44 18.73 25.97
N GLU A 51 3.89 19.88 25.44
CA GLU A 51 3.72 21.19 26.06
C GLU A 51 2.35 21.77 25.72
N THR A 52 1.99 21.77 24.42
CA THR A 52 0.70 22.31 23.94
C THR A 52 -0.44 21.30 24.02
N LYS A 53 -0.11 20.01 24.18
CA LYS A 53 -1.04 18.87 24.10
C LYS A 53 -1.74 18.74 22.74
N GLU A 54 -1.17 19.35 21.72
CA GLU A 54 -1.61 19.21 20.34
C GLU A 54 -1.02 17.95 19.73
N PHE A 55 -1.71 17.38 18.76
CA PHE A 55 -1.23 16.23 18.00
C PHE A 55 -1.59 16.38 16.52
N GLU A 56 -0.69 15.93 15.68
CA GLU A 56 -0.90 15.83 14.26
C GLU A 56 -0.77 14.37 13.79
N ILE A 57 -1.66 13.96 12.92
CA ILE A 57 -1.72 12.60 12.40
C ILE A 57 -1.48 12.62 10.89
N TYR A 58 -0.38 12.01 10.49
CA TYR A 58 0.00 11.79 9.09
C TYR A 58 -0.27 10.34 8.72
N VAL A 59 -1.17 10.13 7.77
CA VAL A 59 -1.47 8.81 7.23
C VAL A 59 -0.69 8.65 5.93
N GLU A 60 0.25 7.72 5.93
CA GLU A 60 0.99 7.39 4.72
C GLU A 60 0.18 6.42 3.85
N THR A 61 0.44 6.43 2.54
CA THR A 61 -0.19 5.47 1.64
C THR A 61 0.24 4.04 1.97
N PRO A 62 -0.70 3.07 1.92
CA PRO A 62 -0.36 1.67 2.14
C PRO A 62 0.80 1.20 1.27
N SER A 63 1.55 0.21 1.71
CA SER A 63 2.62 -0.36 0.90
C SER A 63 2.07 -0.94 -0.40
N THR A 64 2.86 -0.94 -1.47
CA THR A 64 2.48 -1.54 -2.76
C THR A 64 2.09 -3.01 -2.58
N ALA A 65 2.82 -3.75 -1.75
CA ALA A 65 2.49 -5.13 -1.41
C ALA A 65 1.10 -5.25 -0.77
N SER A 66 0.76 -4.38 0.20
CA SER A 66 -0.56 -4.39 0.84
C SER A 66 -1.70 -4.11 -0.13
N LEU A 67 -1.50 -3.20 -1.09
CA LEU A 67 -2.48 -2.92 -2.13
C LEU A 67 -2.67 -4.13 -3.06
N LEU A 68 -1.58 -4.78 -3.47
CA LEU A 68 -1.64 -5.98 -4.31
C LEU A 68 -2.32 -7.15 -3.58
N LEU A 69 -2.02 -7.36 -2.31
CA LEU A 69 -2.68 -8.39 -1.49
C LEU A 69 -4.18 -8.14 -1.37
N LYS A 70 -4.60 -6.89 -1.23
CA LYS A 70 -6.01 -6.51 -1.23
C LYS A 70 -6.69 -6.86 -2.56
N GLU A 71 -6.05 -6.56 -3.69
CA GLU A 71 -6.57 -6.92 -5.01
C GLU A 71 -6.70 -8.44 -5.19
N LEU A 72 -5.82 -9.21 -4.56
CA LEU A 72 -5.91 -10.67 -4.51
C LEU A 72 -6.93 -11.20 -3.48
N GLY A 73 -7.42 -10.37 -2.57
CA GLY A 73 -8.27 -10.78 -1.46
C GLY A 73 -7.56 -11.63 -0.39
N ILE A 74 -6.25 -11.46 -0.23
CA ILE A 74 -5.39 -12.25 0.66
C ILE A 74 -4.74 -11.33 1.71
N GLU A 75 -4.63 -11.82 2.95
CA GLU A 75 -4.03 -11.04 4.05
C GLU A 75 -2.50 -11.07 4.07
N LYS A 76 -1.89 -12.14 3.55
CA LYS A 76 -0.44 -12.35 3.58
C LYS A 76 0.10 -12.83 2.26
N GLY A 77 1.23 -12.25 1.83
CA GLY A 77 2.01 -12.75 0.70
C GLY A 77 2.77 -14.04 1.01
N SER A 78 3.30 -14.68 -0.03
CA SER A 78 4.20 -15.81 0.12
C SER A 78 5.50 -15.40 0.81
N GLY A 79 5.93 -16.15 1.80
CA GLY A 79 7.23 -15.96 2.42
C GLY A 79 8.41 -16.39 1.52
N SER A 80 8.12 -17.12 0.47
CA SER A 80 9.11 -17.71 -0.45
C SER A 80 9.07 -17.09 -1.86
N GLY A 81 8.39 -15.95 -2.04
CA GLY A 81 8.28 -15.31 -3.35
C GLY A 81 7.62 -16.22 -4.39
N MET A 82 8.29 -16.41 -5.54
CA MET A 82 7.74 -17.20 -6.65
C MET A 82 7.72 -18.72 -6.44
N GLU A 83 8.33 -19.24 -5.39
CA GLU A 83 8.26 -20.67 -5.07
C GLU A 83 6.85 -21.09 -4.66
N GLN A 84 6.10 -20.19 -4.04
CA GLN A 84 4.69 -20.39 -3.71
C GLN A 84 3.85 -19.29 -4.35
N LYS A 85 3.17 -19.61 -5.43
CA LYS A 85 2.23 -18.69 -6.08
C LYS A 85 1.00 -18.51 -5.18
N ILE A 86 0.70 -17.27 -4.82
CA ILE A 86 -0.43 -16.94 -3.95
C ILE A 86 -1.68 -16.50 -4.71
N GLY A 87 -1.56 -16.16 -5.98
CA GLY A 87 -2.68 -15.74 -6.80
C GLY A 87 -2.24 -15.16 -8.14
N ASN A 88 -3.23 -14.78 -8.94
CA ASN A 88 -3.04 -14.18 -10.24
C ASN A 88 -3.72 -12.82 -10.30
N LEU A 89 -2.99 -11.81 -10.75
CA LEU A 89 -3.45 -10.45 -10.95
C LEU A 89 -3.69 -10.16 -12.42
N SER A 90 -4.66 -9.33 -12.73
CA SER A 90 -4.79 -8.77 -14.07
C SER A 90 -3.89 -7.56 -14.26
N LEU A 91 -3.57 -7.24 -15.50
CA LEU A 91 -2.80 -6.03 -15.82
C LEU A 91 -3.53 -4.75 -15.34
N GLU A 92 -4.87 -4.76 -15.37
CA GLU A 92 -5.68 -3.64 -14.87
C GLU A 92 -5.53 -3.43 -13.37
N GLN A 93 -5.50 -4.50 -12.58
CA GLN A 93 -5.25 -4.41 -11.14
C GLN A 93 -3.85 -3.84 -10.84
N ILE A 94 -2.84 -4.26 -11.60
CA ILE A 94 -1.49 -3.69 -11.52
C ILE A 94 -1.50 -2.19 -11.83
N GLN A 95 -2.20 -1.76 -12.88
CA GLN A 95 -2.33 -0.35 -13.24
C GLN A 95 -3.07 0.45 -12.16
N ASN A 96 -4.12 -0.09 -11.55
CA ASN A 96 -4.84 0.57 -10.46
C ASN A 96 -3.95 0.83 -9.25
N VAL A 97 -3.12 -0.16 -8.88
CA VAL A 97 -2.13 0.01 -7.80
C VAL A 97 -1.06 1.05 -8.18
N ALA A 98 -0.60 1.05 -9.43
CA ALA A 98 0.34 2.05 -9.92
C ALA A 98 -0.25 3.47 -9.88
N ARG A 99 -1.53 3.64 -10.25
CA ARG A 99 -2.23 4.93 -10.16
C ARG A 99 -2.38 5.40 -8.71
N ALA A 100 -2.75 4.50 -7.81
CA ALA A 100 -2.88 4.81 -6.38
C ALA A 100 -1.54 5.25 -5.73
N LYS A 101 -0.43 4.85 -6.32
CA LYS A 101 0.93 5.18 -5.87
C LYS A 101 1.61 6.27 -6.69
N LYS A 102 0.96 6.83 -7.69
CA LYS A 102 1.56 7.79 -8.64
C LYS A 102 2.25 8.98 -7.95
N GLU A 103 1.65 9.49 -6.87
CA GLU A 103 2.21 10.61 -6.10
C GLU A 103 3.46 10.22 -5.28
N VAL A 104 3.60 8.94 -4.94
CA VAL A 104 4.72 8.42 -4.14
C VAL A 104 5.86 7.96 -5.03
N PHE A 105 5.54 7.44 -6.22
CA PHE A 105 6.53 7.05 -7.19
C PHE A 105 7.10 8.30 -7.86
N LEU A 106 8.40 8.45 -7.79
CA LEU A 106 9.14 9.53 -8.47
C LEU A 106 9.37 9.24 -9.96
N ASP A 107 8.62 8.30 -10.51
CA ASP A 107 8.75 7.87 -11.89
C ASP A 107 8.22 8.93 -12.85
N LYS A 108 8.99 9.22 -13.89
CA LYS A 108 8.62 10.19 -14.93
C LYS A 108 7.53 9.67 -15.87
N ALA A 109 7.39 8.35 -15.98
CA ALA A 109 6.45 7.70 -16.88
C ALA A 109 5.60 6.66 -16.13
N PHE A 110 4.30 6.62 -16.39
CA PHE A 110 3.37 5.65 -15.79
C PHE A 110 3.79 4.20 -16.04
N LYS A 111 4.39 3.94 -17.20
CA LYS A 111 4.97 2.65 -17.58
C LYS A 111 6.04 2.17 -16.59
N ALA A 112 6.89 3.08 -16.10
CA ALA A 112 7.88 2.78 -15.08
C ALA A 112 7.23 2.42 -13.74
N SER A 113 6.18 3.15 -13.34
CA SER A 113 5.40 2.84 -12.13
C SER A 113 4.76 1.46 -12.22
N VAL A 114 4.20 1.08 -13.36
CA VAL A 114 3.65 -0.27 -13.60
C VAL A 114 4.73 -1.34 -13.45
N LYS A 115 5.92 -1.11 -13.99
CA LYS A 115 7.05 -2.04 -13.84
C LYS A 115 7.49 -2.19 -12.38
N THR A 116 7.49 -1.11 -11.62
CA THR A 116 7.79 -1.12 -10.18
C THR A 116 6.78 -1.97 -9.41
N VAL A 117 5.49 -1.83 -9.72
CA VAL A 117 4.43 -2.65 -9.11
C VAL A 117 4.57 -4.12 -9.49
N LEU A 118 4.93 -4.44 -10.74
CA LEU A 118 5.22 -5.81 -11.18
C LEU A 118 6.37 -6.45 -10.39
N GLY A 119 7.42 -5.69 -10.10
CA GLY A 119 8.52 -6.15 -9.24
C GLY A 119 8.05 -6.52 -7.83
N THR A 120 7.12 -5.75 -7.27
CA THR A 120 6.51 -6.07 -5.98
C THR A 120 5.60 -7.29 -6.06
N ALA A 121 4.82 -7.44 -7.14
CA ALA A 121 4.01 -8.64 -7.38
C ALA A 121 4.87 -9.91 -7.42
N LEU A 122 6.04 -9.84 -8.05
CA LEU A 122 7.02 -10.92 -8.05
C LEU A 122 7.46 -11.27 -6.62
N SER A 123 7.77 -10.29 -5.79
CA SER A 123 8.28 -10.50 -4.44
C SER A 123 7.25 -11.12 -3.49
N ILE A 124 5.97 -10.84 -3.68
CA ILE A 124 4.88 -11.44 -2.88
C ILE A 124 4.44 -12.82 -3.41
N GLY A 125 4.92 -13.24 -4.58
CA GLY A 125 4.59 -14.53 -5.18
C GLY A 125 3.34 -14.51 -6.06
N ALA A 126 2.90 -13.35 -6.55
CA ALA A 126 1.76 -13.23 -7.46
C ALA A 126 2.20 -13.40 -8.92
N THR A 127 1.37 -14.07 -9.72
CA THR A 127 1.47 -14.07 -11.18
C THR A 127 0.63 -12.92 -11.76
N VAL A 128 0.94 -12.49 -12.96
CA VAL A 128 0.19 -11.45 -13.68
C VAL A 128 -0.19 -11.99 -15.04
N GLU A 129 -1.48 -11.91 -15.38
CA GLU A 129 -2.04 -12.50 -16.62
C GLU A 129 -1.69 -13.99 -16.77
N GLY A 130 -1.52 -14.72 -15.66
CA GLY A 130 -1.14 -16.13 -15.62
C GLY A 130 0.35 -16.40 -15.86
N GLU A 131 1.17 -15.36 -16.00
CA GLU A 131 2.60 -15.45 -16.28
C GLU A 131 3.46 -14.84 -15.17
N ASP A 132 4.76 -15.09 -15.23
CA ASP A 132 5.73 -14.46 -14.33
C ASP A 132 5.76 -12.93 -14.56
N PRO A 133 5.71 -12.09 -13.51
CA PRO A 133 5.76 -10.64 -13.66
C PRO A 133 6.97 -10.14 -14.47
N ARG A 134 8.08 -10.86 -14.47
CA ARG A 134 9.28 -10.51 -15.28
C ARG A 134 9.01 -10.60 -16.78
N VAL A 135 8.23 -11.58 -17.21
CA VAL A 135 7.83 -11.74 -18.62
C VAL A 135 6.95 -10.55 -19.04
N ILE A 136 6.05 -10.13 -18.16
CA ILE A 136 5.22 -8.95 -18.41
C ILE A 136 6.08 -7.68 -18.50
N GLN A 137 7.08 -7.52 -17.63
CA GLN A 137 8.02 -6.40 -17.70
C GLN A 137 8.77 -6.33 -19.05
N GLU A 138 9.25 -7.47 -19.52
CA GLU A 138 9.94 -7.57 -20.84
C GLU A 138 9.01 -7.20 -21.99
N ARG A 139 7.75 -7.63 -21.96
CA ARG A 139 6.73 -7.27 -22.95
C ARG A 139 6.37 -5.78 -22.91
N ILE A 140 6.36 -5.18 -21.73
CA ILE A 140 6.18 -3.74 -21.59
C ILE A 140 7.36 -2.99 -22.24
N ASP A 141 8.58 -3.45 -22.03
CA ASP A 141 9.77 -2.84 -22.63
C ASP A 141 9.79 -2.99 -24.15
N SER A 142 9.27 -4.10 -24.70
CA SER A 142 9.12 -4.30 -26.14
C SER A 142 7.96 -3.53 -26.78
N GLY A 143 7.13 -2.85 -25.98
CA GLY A 143 6.00 -2.06 -26.45
C GLY A 143 4.71 -2.84 -26.71
N GLN A 144 4.64 -4.13 -26.38
CA GLN A 144 3.45 -4.97 -26.60
C GLN A 144 2.20 -4.51 -25.82
N TYR A 145 2.40 -3.82 -24.70
CA TYR A 145 1.33 -3.32 -23.86
C TYR A 145 1.13 -1.79 -23.94
N ASP A 146 1.76 -1.11 -24.88
CA ASP A 146 1.66 0.35 -25.02
C ASP A 146 0.21 0.83 -25.22
N ASP A 147 -0.62 0.06 -25.93
CA ASP A 147 -2.04 0.35 -26.13
C ASP A 147 -2.88 0.14 -24.86
N ARG A 148 -2.45 -0.74 -23.96
CA ARG A 148 -3.14 -1.09 -22.71
C ARG A 148 -2.68 -0.25 -21.52
N ILE A 149 -1.41 0.20 -21.53
CA ILE A 149 -0.81 1.06 -20.52
C ILE A 149 -0.78 2.48 -21.06
N LYS A 150 -1.93 3.17 -21.00
CA LYS A 150 -2.00 4.58 -21.41
C LYS A 150 -1.65 5.48 -20.23
N GLU A 151 -0.74 6.41 -20.48
CA GLU A 151 -0.59 7.55 -19.59
C GLU A 151 -1.88 8.38 -19.67
N GLU A 152 -2.64 8.38 -18.60
CA GLU A 152 -3.65 9.41 -18.40
C GLU A 152 -2.92 10.70 -18.03
N VAL A 153 -2.97 11.60 -18.94
CA VAL A 153 -2.49 12.97 -18.75
C VAL A 153 -3.36 13.66 -17.69
#